data_0439d11a76ddc1383d7df0fd6e7caed1
#
_entry.id   0439d11a76ddc1383d7df0fd6e7caed1
#
_cell.length_a   1.000
_cell.length_b   1.000
_cell.length_c   1.000
_cell.angle_alpha   90.00
_cell.angle_beta   90.00
_cell.angle_gamma   90.00
#
_symmetry.space_group_name_H-M   'P 1'
#
loop_
_entity.id
_entity.type
_entity.pdbx_description
1 polymer ?
#
loop_
_entity_poly.entity_id
_entity_poly.type
_entity_poly.pdbx_seq_one_letter_code
_entity_poly.pdbx_strand_id
1 'polypeptide(L)'
;MHVDRSVFDPETGTDQQNIRRQMNAITAFIDASQVYGSDETRALALRTNDETGRLKTSHEGRFLPYNEDGLDNEGGSELTTLFLAGDLRVNEQIGLTSMHTLFVREHNRLADIIASQDPSLGGDEIYHLARKIVGAQIQAITFNEFLPLLLGPDAIAPYSGYDATVDPTIASEFSATAYRVGHTLLSPNLHLLNADGESEHVNLARAFFTPSTVEDRGITVILRGFASQLAQEIDSKVIDEVRNMLLRGPNGPIFDLAALNIQRGRDHGVGDFNAVRSAYGLDPLETFADISTDPSVQQAMMLAYGEVEKIDLWSGGLAEDHAPGAMVGETLQTIISDQFSRLRDGDRFWFQNDPYFLANPEVLDQVGRITLASIFRCNTAMDDEIQDNVFIVKEN
;
A
#
# COMPACT_ATOMS: atom_id res chain seq x y z
N MET A 1 -15.05 17.50 13.68
CA MET A 1 -14.63 16.98 12.35
C MET A 1 -15.81 16.29 11.70
N HIS A 2 -16.18 16.66 10.50
CA HIS A 2 -17.18 15.93 9.72
C HIS A 2 -16.49 14.71 9.09
N VAL A 3 -17.08 13.54 9.22
CA VAL A 3 -16.54 12.30 8.63
C VAL A 3 -17.64 11.69 7.77
N ASP A 4 -17.40 11.62 6.48
CA ASP A 4 -18.32 10.96 5.57
C ASP A 4 -18.25 9.45 5.79
N ARG A 5 -19.39 8.80 5.74
CA ARG A 5 -19.47 7.34 5.82
C ARG A 5 -18.96 6.71 4.54
N SER A 6 -18.36 5.53 4.69
CA SER A 6 -18.00 4.71 3.53
C SER A 6 -19.23 4.33 2.73
N VAL A 7 -19.07 4.24 1.40
CA VAL A 7 -20.11 3.72 0.51
C VAL A 7 -20.46 2.30 0.93
N PHE A 8 -21.73 2.00 0.98
CA PHE A 8 -22.24 0.68 1.40
C PHE A 8 -23.39 0.25 0.49
N ASP A 9 -23.68 -1.04 0.50
CA ASP A 9 -24.82 -1.60 -0.21
C ASP A 9 -26.14 -1.03 0.37
N PRO A 10 -26.94 -0.30 -0.41
CA PRO A 10 -28.14 0.36 0.06
C PRO A 10 -29.23 -0.59 0.57
N GLU A 11 -29.16 -1.87 0.23
CA GLU A 11 -30.08 -2.90 0.74
C GLU A 11 -29.70 -3.40 2.13
N THR A 12 -28.58 -2.92 2.69
CA THR A 12 -28.04 -3.28 4.00
C THR A 12 -28.09 -2.09 4.98
N GLY A 13 -27.91 -2.36 6.26
CA GLY A 13 -27.91 -1.32 7.30
C GLY A 13 -29.30 -0.88 7.75
N THR A 14 -30.32 -1.66 7.51
CA THR A 14 -31.72 -1.35 7.86
C THR A 14 -32.03 -1.59 9.33
N ASP A 15 -31.36 -2.53 9.96
CA ASP A 15 -31.56 -2.91 11.35
C ASP A 15 -30.35 -3.71 11.89
N GLN A 16 -30.41 -4.19 13.13
CA GLN A 16 -29.32 -4.94 13.78
C GLN A 16 -29.10 -6.34 13.18
N GLN A 17 -30.08 -6.91 12.49
CA GLN A 17 -29.98 -8.22 11.84
C GLN A 17 -29.47 -8.08 10.41
N ASN A 18 -29.69 -6.91 9.80
CA ASN A 18 -29.18 -6.53 8.48
C ASN A 18 -28.17 -5.39 8.61
N ILE A 19 -26.96 -5.72 9.09
CA ILE A 19 -25.88 -4.77 9.31
C ILE A 19 -25.38 -4.18 7.98
N ARG A 20 -24.87 -2.94 8.04
CA ARG A 20 -24.32 -2.27 6.86
C ARG A 20 -23.10 -3.02 6.33
N ARG A 21 -23.07 -3.23 5.02
CA ARG A 21 -21.94 -3.84 4.30
C ARG A 21 -21.32 -2.82 3.38
N GLN A 22 -20.08 -2.47 3.63
CA GLN A 22 -19.32 -1.55 2.79
C GLN A 22 -18.91 -2.25 1.51
N MET A 23 -18.95 -1.49 0.40
CA MET A 23 -18.58 -2.02 -0.92
C MET A 23 -17.09 -1.84 -1.14
N ASN A 24 -16.44 -2.89 -1.64
CA ASN A 24 -15.09 -2.76 -2.20
C ASN A 24 -15.22 -2.26 -3.65
N ALA A 25 -14.75 -1.04 -3.92
CA ALA A 25 -14.83 -0.41 -5.24
C ALA A 25 -13.62 -0.73 -6.14
N ILE A 26 -12.64 -1.48 -5.62
CA ILE A 26 -11.45 -1.92 -6.35
C ILE A 26 -11.32 -3.44 -6.27
N THR A 27 -10.21 -3.99 -6.74
CA THR A 27 -9.93 -5.43 -6.58
C THR A 27 -9.57 -5.81 -5.14
N ALA A 28 -9.81 -7.06 -4.76
CA ALA A 28 -9.27 -7.64 -3.53
C ALA A 28 -7.81 -8.12 -3.72
N PHE A 29 -7.44 -8.51 -4.93
CA PHE A 29 -6.18 -9.18 -5.22
C PHE A 29 -5.00 -8.25 -5.35
N ILE A 30 -3.78 -8.79 -5.19
CA ILE A 30 -2.52 -8.10 -5.50
C ILE A 30 -2.26 -8.28 -6.99
N ASP A 31 -2.89 -7.46 -7.82
CA ASP A 31 -2.93 -7.54 -9.29
C ASP A 31 -2.38 -6.31 -9.99
N ALA A 32 -1.66 -5.46 -9.24
CA ALA A 32 -1.13 -4.19 -9.72
C ALA A 32 -2.19 -3.17 -10.15
N SER A 33 -3.43 -3.26 -9.64
CA SER A 33 -4.50 -2.30 -9.98
C SER A 33 -4.13 -0.85 -9.68
N GLN A 34 -3.24 -0.58 -8.72
CA GLN A 34 -2.71 0.76 -8.48
C GLN A 34 -1.94 1.33 -9.69
N VAL A 35 -1.41 0.47 -10.55
CA VAL A 35 -0.75 0.87 -11.81
C VAL A 35 -1.76 0.96 -12.96
N TYR A 36 -2.69 -0.02 -13.05
CA TYR A 36 -3.51 -0.26 -14.23
C TYR A 36 -4.96 0.22 -14.12
N GLY A 37 -5.43 0.55 -12.92
CA GLY A 37 -6.83 0.82 -12.65
C GLY A 37 -7.66 -0.44 -12.43
N SER A 38 -8.85 -0.24 -11.84
CA SER A 38 -9.81 -1.30 -11.52
C SER A 38 -11.08 -1.25 -12.39
N ASP A 39 -11.13 -0.32 -13.32
CA ASP A 39 -12.22 -0.16 -14.30
C ASP A 39 -11.66 0.05 -15.71
N GLU A 40 -12.49 -0.25 -16.70
CA GLU A 40 -12.10 -0.20 -18.11
C GLU A 40 -11.78 1.23 -18.58
N THR A 41 -12.53 2.23 -18.11
CA THR A 41 -12.34 3.64 -18.51
C THR A 41 -10.96 4.11 -18.11
N ARG A 42 -10.58 3.89 -16.86
CA ARG A 42 -9.25 4.25 -16.33
C ARG A 42 -8.15 3.44 -16.99
N ALA A 43 -8.35 2.13 -17.16
CA ALA A 43 -7.37 1.26 -17.80
C ALA A 43 -7.08 1.71 -19.25
N LEU A 44 -8.10 2.07 -20.04
CA LEU A 44 -7.93 2.58 -21.39
C LEU A 44 -7.30 3.99 -21.43
N ALA A 45 -7.62 4.85 -20.47
CA ALA A 45 -7.02 6.19 -20.37
C ALA A 45 -5.52 6.14 -20.09
N LEU A 46 -5.05 5.12 -19.35
CA LEU A 46 -3.64 4.94 -19.01
C LEU A 46 -2.80 4.31 -20.13
N ARG A 47 -3.41 3.64 -21.11
CA ARG A 47 -2.71 2.95 -22.19
C ARG A 47 -2.43 3.90 -23.36
N THR A 48 -1.34 3.65 -24.10
CA THR A 48 -1.10 4.29 -25.40
C THR A 48 -2.13 3.88 -26.45
N ASN A 49 -2.74 2.69 -26.28
CA ASN A 49 -3.72 2.10 -27.19
C ASN A 49 -3.20 1.96 -28.65
N ASP A 50 -1.94 1.56 -28.76
CA ASP A 50 -1.23 1.30 -30.01
C ASP A 50 -0.55 -0.07 -29.99
N GLU A 51 0.21 -0.40 -31.05
CA GLU A 51 0.89 -1.69 -31.19
C GLU A 51 2.07 -1.90 -30.24
N THR A 52 2.42 -0.90 -29.41
CA THR A 52 3.55 -1.02 -28.47
C THR A 52 3.18 -1.72 -27.17
N GLY A 53 1.90 -1.77 -26.80
CA GLY A 53 1.42 -2.29 -25.53
C GLY A 53 1.84 -1.48 -24.31
N ARG A 54 2.33 -0.24 -24.50
CA ARG A 54 2.88 0.61 -23.43
C ARG A 54 1.79 1.36 -22.66
N LEU A 55 2.15 1.80 -21.47
CA LEU A 55 1.41 2.80 -20.71
C LEU A 55 1.87 4.21 -21.12
N LYS A 56 0.93 5.16 -21.08
CA LYS A 56 1.20 6.58 -21.30
C LYS A 56 2.17 7.12 -20.24
N THR A 57 2.98 8.06 -20.65
CA THR A 57 3.94 8.77 -19.80
C THR A 57 4.02 10.23 -20.24
N SER A 58 4.56 11.08 -19.39
CA SER A 58 4.91 12.46 -19.73
C SER A 58 6.43 12.65 -19.74
N HIS A 59 6.89 13.81 -20.26
CA HIS A 59 8.30 14.19 -20.25
C HIS A 59 9.23 13.09 -20.80
N GLU A 60 8.91 12.57 -21.99
CA GLU A 60 9.73 11.56 -22.68
C GLU A 60 9.94 10.27 -21.86
N GLY A 61 8.89 9.81 -21.17
CA GLY A 61 8.94 8.56 -20.39
C GLY A 61 9.38 8.76 -18.92
N ARG A 62 9.62 10.00 -18.50
CA ARG A 62 10.15 10.26 -17.15
C ARG A 62 9.11 10.15 -16.05
N PHE A 63 7.86 10.53 -16.30
CA PHE A 63 6.80 10.60 -15.30
C PHE A 63 5.49 10.00 -15.81
N LEU A 64 4.52 9.87 -14.89
CA LEU A 64 3.15 9.48 -15.19
C LEU A 64 2.49 10.45 -16.18
N PRO A 65 1.46 10.04 -16.91
CA PRO A 65 0.65 10.96 -17.70
C PRO A 65 -0.12 11.91 -16.77
N TYR A 66 -0.46 13.08 -17.27
CA TYR A 66 -1.36 14.00 -16.58
C TYR A 66 -2.83 13.56 -16.71
N ASN A 67 -3.65 13.99 -15.76
CA ASN A 67 -5.09 13.73 -15.75
C ASN A 67 -5.84 14.67 -16.70
N GLU A 68 -5.53 14.60 -17.99
CA GLU A 68 -6.12 15.46 -19.03
C GLU A 68 -7.61 15.13 -19.29
N ASP A 69 -8.01 13.89 -19.05
CA ASP A 69 -9.37 13.40 -19.27
C ASP A 69 -10.32 13.70 -18.08
N GLY A 70 -9.82 14.32 -17.00
CA GLY A 70 -10.63 14.70 -15.83
C GLY A 70 -11.22 13.51 -15.08
N LEU A 71 -10.49 12.38 -15.04
CA LEU A 71 -10.89 11.21 -14.25
C LEU A 71 -10.75 11.50 -12.75
N ASP A 72 -11.48 10.75 -11.94
CA ASP A 72 -11.46 10.88 -10.50
C ASP A 72 -10.04 10.86 -9.93
N ASN A 73 -9.76 11.78 -9.00
CA ASN A 73 -8.46 11.95 -8.35
C ASN A 73 -8.68 12.61 -6.99
N GLU A 74 -7.99 12.16 -5.96
CA GLU A 74 -8.14 12.70 -4.59
C GLU A 74 -7.77 14.19 -4.48
N GLY A 75 -6.91 14.69 -5.35
CA GLY A 75 -6.58 16.11 -5.44
C GLY A 75 -7.61 16.98 -6.18
N GLY A 76 -8.62 16.35 -6.79
CA GLY A 76 -9.64 17.01 -7.64
C GLY A 76 -9.51 16.61 -9.10
N SER A 77 -10.60 16.12 -9.70
CA SER A 77 -10.64 15.66 -11.09
C SER A 77 -10.44 16.78 -12.11
N GLU A 78 -10.77 18.01 -11.75
CA GLU A 78 -10.60 19.21 -12.59
C GLU A 78 -9.14 19.70 -12.71
N LEU A 79 -8.24 19.17 -11.88
CA LEU A 79 -6.84 19.60 -11.87
C LEU A 79 -6.04 18.79 -12.89
N THR A 80 -5.96 19.29 -14.11
CA THR A 80 -5.19 18.68 -15.22
C THR A 80 -3.67 18.72 -15.03
N THR A 81 -3.19 19.36 -13.97
CA THR A 81 -1.77 19.37 -13.56
C THR A 81 -1.39 18.22 -12.64
N LEU A 82 -2.37 17.42 -12.19
CA LEU A 82 -2.12 16.23 -11.40
C LEU A 82 -1.82 15.04 -12.30
N PHE A 83 -1.02 14.12 -11.82
CA PHE A 83 -0.75 12.86 -12.51
C PHE A 83 -1.95 11.90 -12.46
N LEU A 84 -2.05 11.05 -13.48
CA LEU A 84 -3.01 9.95 -13.56
C LEU A 84 -2.29 8.61 -13.38
N ALA A 85 -2.85 7.76 -12.53
CA ALA A 85 -2.44 6.36 -12.36
C ALA A 85 -3.67 5.47 -12.14
N GLY A 86 -3.46 4.20 -11.89
CA GLY A 86 -4.54 3.27 -11.55
C GLY A 86 -5.21 3.59 -10.21
N ASP A 87 -4.47 4.11 -9.24
CA ASP A 87 -4.99 4.55 -7.93
C ASP A 87 -5.29 6.05 -7.92
N LEU A 88 -6.45 6.43 -7.37
CA LEU A 88 -6.91 7.81 -7.24
C LEU A 88 -5.96 8.67 -6.39
N ARG A 89 -5.21 8.06 -5.46
CA ARG A 89 -4.36 8.71 -4.47
C ARG A 89 -2.94 8.96 -4.94
N VAL A 90 -2.61 8.70 -6.19
CA VAL A 90 -1.25 8.76 -6.74
C VAL A 90 -0.52 10.07 -6.44
N ASN A 91 -1.25 11.19 -6.29
CA ASN A 91 -0.69 12.50 -5.99
C ASN A 91 -0.67 12.85 -4.48
N GLU A 92 -1.08 11.95 -3.60
CA GLU A 92 -1.14 12.25 -2.17
C GLU A 92 0.21 12.72 -1.62
N GLN A 93 1.31 12.06 -2.03
CA GLN A 93 2.65 12.53 -1.68
C GLN A 93 3.71 12.02 -2.68
N ILE A 94 4.86 12.69 -2.68
CA ILE A 94 5.91 12.50 -3.70
C ILE A 94 6.49 11.09 -3.76
N GLY A 95 6.56 10.36 -2.65
CA GLY A 95 7.02 8.97 -2.62
C GLY A 95 6.03 8.03 -3.28
N LEU A 96 4.73 8.22 -3.01
CA LEU A 96 3.67 7.44 -3.66
C LEU A 96 3.67 7.68 -5.17
N THR A 97 3.75 8.94 -5.62
CA THR A 97 3.90 9.29 -7.03
C THR A 97 5.12 8.63 -7.66
N SER A 98 6.26 8.64 -6.94
CA SER A 98 7.50 8.04 -7.43
C SER A 98 7.42 6.54 -7.59
N MET A 99 6.77 5.83 -6.67
CA MET A 99 6.55 4.38 -6.75
C MET A 99 5.62 4.02 -7.90
N HIS A 100 4.53 4.75 -8.13
CA HIS A 100 3.68 4.53 -9.29
C HIS A 100 4.42 4.77 -10.61
N THR A 101 5.21 5.84 -10.68
CA THR A 101 6.06 6.13 -11.85
C THR A 101 7.06 5.00 -12.11
N LEU A 102 7.66 4.46 -11.06
CA LEU A 102 8.60 3.34 -11.14
C LEU A 102 7.96 2.12 -11.82
N PHE A 103 6.77 1.72 -11.39
CA PHE A 103 6.10 0.53 -11.94
C PHE A 103 5.50 0.77 -13.33
N VAL A 104 5.15 2.00 -13.69
CA VAL A 104 4.80 2.35 -15.08
C VAL A 104 6.03 2.22 -16.00
N ARG A 105 7.20 2.66 -15.53
CA ARG A 105 8.46 2.46 -16.29
C ARG A 105 8.81 0.98 -16.41
N GLU A 106 8.63 0.20 -15.35
CA GLU A 106 8.86 -1.25 -15.40
C GLU A 106 7.94 -1.94 -16.40
N HIS A 107 6.65 -1.57 -16.42
CA HIS A 107 5.73 -2.06 -17.44
C HIS A 107 6.23 -1.74 -18.86
N ASN A 108 6.61 -0.50 -19.10
CA ASN A 108 7.07 -0.07 -20.43
C ASN A 108 8.38 -0.76 -20.84
N ARG A 109 9.31 -0.95 -19.90
CA ARG A 109 10.55 -1.73 -20.12
C ARG A 109 10.24 -3.18 -20.49
N LEU A 110 9.31 -3.81 -19.79
CA LEU A 110 8.87 -5.19 -20.09
C LEU A 110 8.15 -5.27 -21.43
N ALA A 111 7.29 -4.31 -21.76
CA ALA A 111 6.61 -4.25 -23.07
C ALA A 111 7.63 -4.20 -24.23
N ASP A 112 8.68 -3.39 -24.11
CA ASP A 112 9.75 -3.31 -25.10
C ASP A 112 10.53 -4.64 -25.24
N ILE A 113 10.83 -5.31 -24.13
CA ILE A 113 11.49 -6.62 -24.13
C ILE A 113 10.60 -7.68 -24.80
N ILE A 114 9.33 -7.77 -24.43
CA ILE A 114 8.36 -8.71 -24.98
C ILE A 114 8.23 -8.51 -26.50
N ALA A 115 8.03 -7.28 -26.95
CA ALA A 115 7.95 -6.95 -28.37
C ALA A 115 9.23 -7.31 -29.13
N SER A 116 10.40 -7.16 -28.51
CA SER A 116 11.68 -7.53 -29.12
C SER A 116 11.88 -9.05 -29.22
N GLN A 117 11.37 -9.82 -28.25
CA GLN A 117 11.48 -11.28 -28.20
C GLN A 117 10.49 -11.97 -29.12
N ASP A 118 9.28 -11.43 -29.26
CA ASP A 118 8.26 -11.92 -30.17
C ASP A 118 7.59 -10.76 -30.94
N PRO A 119 8.16 -10.37 -32.08
CA PRO A 119 7.61 -9.31 -32.94
C PRO A 119 6.25 -9.63 -33.60
N SER A 120 5.71 -10.82 -33.39
CA SER A 120 4.40 -11.21 -33.94
C SER A 120 3.24 -10.84 -33.01
N LEU A 121 3.52 -10.46 -31.77
CA LEU A 121 2.50 -10.07 -30.78
C LEU A 121 1.93 -8.69 -31.12
N GLY A 122 0.60 -8.56 -30.99
CA GLY A 122 -0.08 -7.26 -31.07
C GLY A 122 0.03 -6.48 -29.76
N GLY A 123 -0.29 -5.18 -29.81
CA GLY A 123 -0.16 -4.29 -28.66
C GLY A 123 -0.96 -4.74 -27.42
N ASP A 124 -2.14 -5.33 -27.60
CA ASP A 124 -2.92 -5.86 -26.48
C ASP A 124 -2.25 -7.08 -25.83
N GLU A 125 -1.67 -7.96 -26.62
CA GLU A 125 -0.97 -9.16 -26.11
C GLU A 125 0.28 -8.75 -25.32
N ILE A 126 1.06 -7.81 -25.86
CA ILE A 126 2.24 -7.22 -25.17
C ILE A 126 1.82 -6.58 -23.84
N TYR A 127 0.77 -5.74 -23.86
CA TYR A 127 0.26 -5.07 -22.66
C TYR A 127 -0.17 -6.06 -21.58
N HIS A 128 -0.97 -7.07 -21.96
CA HIS A 128 -1.47 -8.03 -20.98
C HIS A 128 -0.36 -8.91 -20.41
N LEU A 129 0.64 -9.25 -21.19
CA LEU A 129 1.77 -10.02 -20.72
C LEU A 129 2.68 -9.19 -19.80
N ALA A 130 2.98 -7.94 -20.16
CA ALA A 130 3.73 -7.03 -19.29
C ALA A 130 2.99 -6.77 -17.97
N ARG A 131 1.67 -6.53 -18.01
CA ARG A 131 0.82 -6.38 -16.82
C ARG A 131 0.87 -7.61 -15.90
N LYS A 132 0.79 -8.80 -16.50
CA LYS A 132 0.87 -10.08 -15.77
C LYS A 132 2.21 -10.20 -15.02
N ILE A 133 3.33 -9.85 -15.67
CA ILE A 133 4.66 -9.93 -15.05
C ILE A 133 4.81 -8.88 -13.95
N VAL A 134 4.37 -7.64 -14.15
CA VAL A 134 4.41 -6.58 -13.10
C VAL A 134 3.56 -6.97 -11.89
N GLY A 135 2.36 -7.53 -12.10
CA GLY A 135 1.53 -8.04 -10.99
C GLY A 135 2.27 -9.11 -10.18
N ALA A 136 2.88 -10.07 -10.88
CA ALA A 136 3.67 -11.13 -10.25
C ALA A 136 4.91 -10.61 -9.51
N GLN A 137 5.59 -9.58 -10.04
CA GLN A 137 6.71 -8.91 -9.36
C GLN A 137 6.25 -8.26 -8.05
N ILE A 138 5.12 -7.55 -8.06
CA ILE A 138 4.55 -6.93 -6.85
C ILE A 138 4.14 -8.00 -5.84
N GLN A 139 3.53 -9.10 -6.27
CA GLN A 139 3.24 -10.25 -5.40
C GLN A 139 4.51 -10.77 -4.73
N ALA A 140 5.55 -11.05 -5.51
CA ALA A 140 6.82 -11.59 -5.00
C ALA A 140 7.50 -10.61 -4.01
N ILE A 141 7.62 -9.33 -4.35
CA ILE A 141 8.20 -8.30 -3.47
C ILE A 141 7.41 -8.20 -2.16
N THR A 142 6.08 -8.19 -2.23
CA THR A 142 5.22 -8.11 -1.06
C THR A 142 5.46 -9.27 -0.09
N PHE A 143 5.49 -10.50 -0.59
CA PHE A 143 5.60 -11.69 0.25
C PHE A 143 7.04 -12.06 0.62
N ASN A 144 8.03 -11.70 -0.19
CA ASN A 144 9.42 -12.06 0.08
C ASN A 144 10.21 -10.96 0.82
N GLU A 145 9.81 -9.68 0.69
CA GLU A 145 10.57 -8.58 1.29
C GLU A 145 9.75 -7.81 2.34
N PHE A 146 8.54 -7.34 2.00
CA PHE A 146 7.77 -6.45 2.87
C PHE A 146 7.12 -7.15 4.06
N LEU A 147 6.32 -8.20 3.80
CA LEU A 147 5.57 -8.88 4.86
C LEU A 147 6.46 -9.57 5.90
N PRO A 148 7.60 -10.22 5.55
CA PRO A 148 8.50 -10.80 6.55
C PRO A 148 9.10 -9.76 7.51
N LEU A 149 9.31 -8.52 7.06
CA LEU A 149 9.78 -7.44 7.94
C LEU A 149 8.67 -6.91 8.84
N LEU A 150 7.48 -6.72 8.28
CA LEU A 150 6.34 -6.20 9.04
C LEU A 150 5.84 -7.19 10.10
N LEU A 151 5.70 -8.46 9.72
CA LEU A 151 5.00 -9.48 10.49
C LEU A 151 5.91 -10.50 11.17
N GLY A 152 7.21 -10.50 10.83
CA GLY A 152 8.12 -11.57 11.18
C GLY A 152 8.18 -12.67 10.10
N PRO A 153 9.32 -13.38 9.99
CA PRO A 153 9.60 -14.28 8.86
C PRO A 153 8.68 -15.50 8.80
N ASP A 154 8.13 -15.92 9.92
CA ASP A 154 7.32 -17.14 10.04
C ASP A 154 5.82 -16.86 10.17
N ALA A 155 5.38 -15.58 10.04
CA ALA A 155 3.99 -15.20 10.26
C ALA A 155 3.04 -15.72 9.19
N ILE A 156 3.53 -15.94 7.97
CA ILE A 156 2.75 -16.48 6.85
C ILE A 156 3.38 -17.81 6.43
N ALA A 157 2.58 -18.89 6.49
CA ALA A 157 3.02 -20.21 6.09
C ALA A 157 3.46 -20.25 4.62
N PRO A 158 4.40 -21.14 4.22
CA PRO A 158 4.77 -21.33 2.84
C PRO A 158 3.55 -21.62 1.94
N TYR A 159 3.60 -21.11 0.70
CA TYR A 159 2.53 -21.37 -0.27
C TYR A 159 2.39 -22.86 -0.57
N SER A 160 1.18 -23.39 -0.47
CA SER A 160 0.86 -24.81 -0.69
C SER A 160 0.00 -25.07 -1.92
N GLY A 161 -0.38 -24.04 -2.64
CA GLY A 161 -1.23 -24.12 -3.84
C GLY A 161 -2.51 -23.30 -3.71
N TYR A 162 -3.18 -23.10 -4.85
CA TYR A 162 -4.48 -22.41 -4.91
C TYR A 162 -5.58 -23.27 -4.29
N ASP A 163 -6.39 -22.65 -3.44
CA ASP A 163 -7.57 -23.26 -2.83
C ASP A 163 -8.84 -22.44 -3.14
N ALA A 164 -9.71 -22.99 -3.98
CA ALA A 164 -10.97 -22.37 -4.38
C ALA A 164 -11.98 -22.19 -3.24
N THR A 165 -11.75 -22.80 -2.08
CA THR A 165 -12.60 -22.65 -0.89
C THR A 165 -12.20 -21.48 0.01
N VAL A 166 -11.00 -20.90 -0.20
CA VAL A 166 -10.53 -19.73 0.50
C VAL A 166 -11.24 -18.49 -0.02
N ASP A 167 -11.87 -17.73 0.87
CA ASP A 167 -12.49 -16.44 0.56
C ASP A 167 -11.43 -15.32 0.59
N PRO A 168 -11.02 -14.77 -0.57
CA PRO A 168 -10.03 -13.71 -0.63
C PRO A 168 -10.59 -12.29 -0.38
N THR A 169 -11.90 -12.17 -0.10
CA THR A 169 -12.50 -10.84 0.11
C THR A 169 -11.86 -10.13 1.30
N ILE A 170 -11.81 -8.79 1.20
CA ILE A 170 -11.14 -7.95 2.18
C ILE A 170 -12.00 -7.82 3.44
N ALA A 171 -11.47 -8.24 4.59
CA ALA A 171 -12.10 -8.07 5.89
C ALA A 171 -12.18 -6.59 6.29
N SER A 172 -13.28 -6.19 6.96
CA SER A 172 -13.43 -4.83 7.48
C SER A 172 -12.40 -4.53 8.56
N GLU A 173 -12.06 -5.49 9.40
CA GLU A 173 -11.02 -5.41 10.43
C GLU A 173 -9.65 -5.09 9.80
N PHE A 174 -9.35 -5.66 8.66
CA PHE A 174 -8.12 -5.37 7.91
C PHE A 174 -8.16 -3.97 7.31
N SER A 175 -9.13 -3.68 6.44
CA SER A 175 -9.12 -2.45 5.61
C SER A 175 -9.45 -1.18 6.40
N ALA A 176 -10.35 -1.27 7.39
CA ALA A 176 -10.78 -0.11 8.16
C ALA A 176 -9.88 0.17 9.37
N THR A 177 -9.09 -0.83 9.82
CA THR A 177 -8.30 -0.72 11.06
C THR A 177 -6.89 -1.29 10.90
N ALA A 178 -6.68 -2.60 10.90
CA ALA A 178 -5.38 -3.24 11.08
C ALA A 178 -4.34 -2.80 10.05
N TYR A 179 -4.68 -2.74 8.76
CA TYR A 179 -3.71 -2.35 7.71
C TYR A 179 -3.49 -0.83 7.61
N ARG A 180 -4.07 -0.04 8.55
CA ARG A 180 -3.79 1.39 8.71
C ARG A 180 -2.60 1.67 9.63
N VAL A 181 -1.83 0.66 9.98
CA VAL A 181 -0.55 0.78 10.72
C VAL A 181 0.43 1.72 10.02
N GLY A 182 0.41 1.76 8.69
CA GLY A 182 1.29 2.62 7.90
C GLY A 182 1.19 4.12 8.21
N HIS A 183 0.11 4.57 8.84
CA HIS A 183 -0.04 5.97 9.24
C HIS A 183 0.87 6.37 10.40
N THR A 184 1.39 5.44 11.17
CA THR A 184 2.37 5.71 12.23
C THR A 184 3.81 5.65 11.73
N LEU A 185 4.08 4.98 10.60
CA LEU A 185 5.40 4.87 9.98
C LEU A 185 5.91 6.17 9.35
N LEU A 186 5.04 7.15 9.16
CA LEU A 186 5.35 8.38 8.43
C LEU A 186 6.29 9.28 9.23
N SER A 187 7.29 9.82 8.55
CA SER A 187 8.19 10.84 9.08
C SER A 187 7.68 12.26 8.74
N PRO A 188 7.90 13.26 9.59
CA PRO A 188 7.47 14.63 9.33
C PRO A 188 8.19 15.26 8.14
N ASN A 189 9.37 14.76 7.82
CA ASN A 189 10.17 15.21 6.68
C ASN A 189 10.58 14.01 5.82
N LEU A 190 10.37 14.14 4.53
CA LEU A 190 10.77 13.17 3.53
C LEU A 190 12.21 13.47 3.09
N HIS A 191 13.07 12.47 3.15
CA HIS A 191 14.47 12.57 2.75
C HIS A 191 14.60 12.42 1.23
N LEU A 192 15.31 13.34 0.60
CA LEU A 192 15.72 13.30 -0.79
C LEU A 192 17.24 13.22 -0.83
N LEU A 193 17.79 12.31 -1.63
CA LEU A 193 19.24 12.04 -1.65
C LEU A 193 19.77 11.98 -3.08
N ASN A 194 20.68 12.89 -3.41
CA ASN A 194 21.39 12.89 -4.69
C ASN A 194 22.48 11.81 -4.75
N ALA A 195 22.97 11.52 -5.96
CA ALA A 195 24.03 10.53 -6.16
C ALA A 195 25.39 10.94 -5.55
N ASP A 196 25.64 12.23 -5.39
CA ASP A 196 26.84 12.79 -4.75
C ASP A 196 26.77 12.85 -3.22
N GLY A 197 25.66 12.40 -2.64
CA GLY A 197 25.42 12.39 -1.20
C GLY A 197 24.83 13.70 -0.65
N GLU A 198 24.56 14.69 -1.50
CA GLU A 198 23.80 15.86 -1.07
C GLU A 198 22.36 15.47 -0.72
N SER A 199 21.90 15.91 0.43
CA SER A 199 20.56 15.60 0.93
C SER A 199 19.72 16.83 1.16
N GLU A 200 18.41 16.67 0.93
CA GLU A 200 17.38 17.68 1.18
C GLU A 200 16.23 17.01 1.94
N HIS A 201 15.48 17.79 2.69
CA HIS A 201 14.28 17.33 3.36
C HIS A 201 13.07 18.14 2.90
N VAL A 202 12.00 17.44 2.52
CA VAL A 202 10.71 18.05 2.18
C VAL A 202 9.73 17.72 3.29
N ASN A 203 9.13 18.74 3.93
CA ASN A 203 8.10 18.51 4.95
C ASN A 203 6.89 17.79 4.34
N LEU A 204 6.42 16.72 5.00
CA LEU A 204 5.35 15.87 4.50
C LEU A 204 4.09 16.66 4.16
N ALA A 205 3.67 17.60 5.00
CA ALA A 205 2.47 18.41 4.75
C ALA A 205 2.57 19.30 3.50
N ARG A 206 3.80 19.57 3.02
CA ARG A 206 4.05 20.30 1.77
C ARG A 206 4.25 19.39 0.56
N ALA A 207 4.40 18.10 0.79
CA ALA A 207 4.61 17.10 -0.25
C ALA A 207 3.30 16.58 -0.86
N PHE A 208 2.14 16.94 -0.26
CA PHE A 208 0.83 16.52 -0.75
C PHE A 208 0.43 17.30 -2.00
N PHE A 209 -0.04 16.59 -3.02
CA PHE A 209 -0.58 17.16 -4.27
C PHE A 209 0.38 18.13 -4.98
N THR A 210 1.69 17.82 -4.95
CA THR A 210 2.75 18.63 -5.57
C THR A 210 3.54 17.85 -6.64
N PRO A 211 2.94 17.54 -7.80
CA PRO A 211 3.64 16.86 -8.90
C PRO A 211 4.92 17.56 -9.31
N SER A 212 4.94 18.91 -9.27
CA SER A 212 6.12 19.72 -9.59
C SER A 212 7.36 19.35 -8.77
N THR A 213 7.21 18.94 -7.52
CA THR A 213 8.36 18.48 -6.72
C THR A 213 8.96 17.20 -7.32
N VAL A 214 8.12 16.28 -7.84
CA VAL A 214 8.59 15.06 -8.51
C VAL A 214 9.25 15.39 -9.85
N GLU A 215 8.69 16.35 -10.59
CA GLU A 215 9.25 16.81 -11.87
C GLU A 215 10.60 17.48 -11.70
N ASP A 216 10.73 18.35 -10.69
CA ASP A 216 11.95 19.12 -10.41
C ASP A 216 13.08 18.23 -9.89
N ARG A 217 12.79 17.27 -9.01
CA ARG A 217 13.79 16.43 -8.33
C ARG A 217 14.05 15.11 -9.06
N GLY A 218 13.03 14.56 -9.72
CA GLY A 218 13.05 13.24 -10.32
C GLY A 218 12.86 12.11 -9.29
N ILE A 219 12.29 10.99 -9.75
CA ILE A 219 11.98 9.86 -8.86
C ILE A 219 13.23 9.18 -8.27
N THR A 220 14.37 9.24 -8.95
CA THR A 220 15.63 8.62 -8.47
C THR A 220 16.09 9.22 -7.16
N VAL A 221 16.07 10.55 -7.04
CA VAL A 221 16.47 11.29 -5.84
C VAL A 221 15.51 10.98 -4.67
N ILE A 222 14.21 10.95 -4.95
CA ILE A 222 13.17 10.67 -3.95
C ILE A 222 13.29 9.23 -3.45
N LEU A 223 13.36 8.25 -4.35
CA LEU A 223 13.43 6.82 -3.99
C LEU A 223 14.73 6.47 -3.27
N ARG A 224 15.87 7.06 -3.68
CA ARG A 224 17.16 6.88 -2.96
C ARG A 224 17.06 7.46 -1.54
N GLY A 225 16.44 8.62 -1.38
CA GLY A 225 16.19 9.22 -0.07
C GLY A 225 15.34 8.31 0.82
N PHE A 226 14.27 7.73 0.30
CA PHE A 226 13.39 6.82 1.04
C PHE A 226 14.09 5.53 1.45
N ALA A 227 14.90 4.96 0.56
CA ALA A 227 15.69 3.76 0.86
C ALA A 227 16.81 3.99 1.91
N SER A 228 17.11 5.26 2.22
CA SER A 228 18.11 5.66 3.23
C SER A 228 17.51 6.24 4.50
N GLN A 229 16.17 6.39 4.58
CA GLN A 229 15.48 6.96 5.73
C GLN A 229 14.79 5.88 6.55
N LEU A 230 15.05 5.86 7.87
CA LEU A 230 14.27 5.04 8.79
C LEU A 230 12.82 5.52 8.85
N ALA A 231 11.89 4.59 8.80
CA ALA A 231 10.50 4.85 9.14
C ALA A 231 10.36 5.15 10.65
N GLN A 232 9.24 5.78 11.03
CA GLN A 232 8.90 5.87 12.45
C GLN A 232 8.48 4.49 12.97
N GLU A 233 8.48 4.34 14.30
CA GLU A 233 8.00 3.13 14.97
C GLU A 233 6.50 2.92 14.71
N ILE A 234 6.05 1.68 14.63
CA ILE A 234 4.62 1.36 14.67
C ILE A 234 4.21 1.36 16.14
N ASP A 235 3.69 2.47 16.60
CA ASP A 235 3.23 2.67 17.98
C ASP A 235 1.98 3.56 18.02
N SER A 236 1.53 3.90 19.21
CA SER A 236 0.37 4.77 19.42
C SER A 236 0.63 6.26 19.14
N LYS A 237 1.81 6.63 18.63
CA LYS A 237 2.17 8.01 18.29
C LYS A 237 2.03 8.28 16.82
N VAL A 238 1.43 9.42 16.48
CA VAL A 238 1.21 9.86 15.10
C VAL A 238 1.72 11.28 14.96
N ILE A 239 2.50 11.56 13.92
CA ILE A 239 3.09 12.88 13.67
C ILE A 239 2.03 13.95 13.41
N ASP A 240 2.38 15.21 13.72
CA ASP A 240 1.45 16.34 13.57
C ASP A 240 1.05 16.62 12.12
N GLU A 241 1.91 16.30 11.16
CA GLU A 241 1.65 16.48 9.72
C GLU A 241 0.39 15.74 9.26
N VAL A 242 0.08 14.56 9.83
CA VAL A 242 -1.12 13.79 9.47
C VAL A 242 -2.22 13.88 10.54
N ARG A 243 -1.90 14.30 11.75
CA ARG A 243 -2.86 14.49 12.84
C ARG A 243 -3.51 15.88 12.82
N ASN A 244 -2.73 16.93 12.51
CA ASN A 244 -3.15 18.32 12.64
C ASN A 244 -3.04 19.13 11.33
N MET A 245 -2.42 18.59 10.28
CA MET A 245 -2.10 19.35 9.07
C MET A 245 -2.55 18.68 7.77
N LEU A 246 -3.06 17.45 7.83
CA LEU A 246 -3.46 16.71 6.64
C LEU A 246 -4.55 17.46 5.87
N LEU A 247 -4.38 17.58 4.55
CA LEU A 247 -5.33 18.18 3.62
C LEU A 247 -5.68 19.65 3.92
N ARG A 248 -4.74 20.43 4.45
CA ARG A 248 -4.84 21.88 4.45
C ARG A 248 -4.71 22.43 3.04
N GLY A 249 -5.79 22.43 2.27
CA GLY A 249 -5.94 23.42 1.21
C GLY A 249 -6.07 24.82 1.84
N PRO A 250 -5.90 25.91 1.07
CA PRO A 250 -5.98 27.29 1.60
C PRO A 250 -7.27 27.58 2.38
N ASN A 251 -8.33 26.80 2.20
CA ASN A 251 -9.63 26.91 2.87
C ASN A 251 -10.21 25.56 3.28
N GLY A 252 -9.44 24.47 3.26
CA GLY A 252 -9.92 23.12 3.58
C GLY A 252 -10.00 22.84 5.07
N PRO A 253 -10.85 21.91 5.50
CA PRO A 253 -10.89 21.46 6.88
C PRO A 253 -9.58 20.75 7.24
N ILE A 254 -9.16 20.91 8.50
CA ILE A 254 -8.05 20.14 9.07
C ILE A 254 -8.59 18.75 9.38
N PHE A 255 -7.94 17.71 8.86
CA PHE A 255 -8.24 16.33 9.22
C PHE A 255 -7.21 15.82 10.25
N ASP A 256 -7.72 15.14 11.27
CA ASP A 256 -6.95 14.30 12.18
C ASP A 256 -7.07 12.85 11.68
N LEU A 257 -5.99 12.35 11.07
CA LEU A 257 -5.98 11.00 10.48
C LEU A 257 -6.11 9.91 11.54
N ALA A 258 -5.59 10.12 12.76
CA ALA A 258 -5.73 9.16 13.85
C ALA A 258 -7.20 9.05 14.29
N ALA A 259 -7.86 10.20 14.51
CA ALA A 259 -9.29 10.23 14.81
C ALA A 259 -10.14 9.65 13.67
N LEU A 260 -9.72 9.87 12.41
CA LEU A 260 -10.40 9.30 11.24
C LEU A 260 -10.26 7.76 11.20
N ASN A 261 -9.11 7.20 11.55
CA ASN A 261 -8.90 5.75 11.61
C ASN A 261 -9.81 5.09 12.66
N ILE A 262 -9.86 5.65 13.85
CA ILE A 262 -10.76 5.20 14.93
C ILE A 262 -12.22 5.27 14.45
N GLN A 263 -12.62 6.42 13.90
CA GLN A 263 -13.99 6.62 13.43
C GLN A 263 -14.35 5.70 12.24
N ARG A 264 -13.37 5.35 11.39
CA ARG A 264 -13.60 4.45 10.26
C ARG A 264 -13.88 3.01 10.72
N GLY A 265 -13.16 2.52 11.73
CA GLY A 265 -13.47 1.22 12.36
C GLY A 265 -14.90 1.19 12.91
N ARG A 266 -15.31 2.26 13.62
CA ARG A 266 -16.69 2.39 14.14
C ARG A 266 -17.74 2.49 13.02
N ASP A 267 -17.47 3.22 11.94
CA ASP A 267 -18.38 3.33 10.76
C ASP A 267 -18.58 1.97 10.08
N HIS A 268 -17.55 1.14 10.03
CA HIS A 268 -17.61 -0.20 9.47
C HIS A 268 -18.19 -1.25 10.43
N GLY A 269 -18.47 -0.89 11.67
CA GLY A 269 -18.99 -1.79 12.67
C GLY A 269 -17.97 -2.84 13.15
N VAL A 270 -16.67 -2.51 13.05
CA VAL A 270 -15.61 -3.34 13.60
C VAL A 270 -15.77 -3.43 15.12
N GLY A 271 -15.65 -4.63 15.68
CA GLY A 271 -15.72 -4.87 17.11
C GLY A 271 -14.63 -4.14 17.90
N ASP A 272 -14.79 -4.09 19.22
CA ASP A 272 -13.71 -3.65 20.10
C ASP A 272 -12.50 -4.59 19.99
N PHE A 273 -11.37 -4.14 20.54
CA PHE A 273 -10.11 -4.85 20.48
C PHE A 273 -10.20 -6.32 20.92
N ASN A 274 -10.81 -6.60 22.07
CA ASN A 274 -10.96 -7.95 22.62
C ASN A 274 -11.97 -8.81 21.85
N ALA A 275 -13.04 -8.21 21.35
CA ALA A 275 -14.00 -8.92 20.50
C ALA A 275 -13.33 -9.42 19.20
N VAL A 276 -12.48 -8.58 18.59
CA VAL A 276 -11.74 -8.97 17.39
C VAL A 276 -10.65 -9.99 17.72
N ARG A 277 -9.88 -9.83 18.80
CA ARG A 277 -8.93 -10.86 19.26
C ARG A 277 -9.62 -12.23 19.36
N SER A 278 -10.75 -12.29 20.07
CA SER A 278 -11.52 -13.54 20.24
C SER A 278 -12.02 -14.10 18.90
N ALA A 279 -12.44 -13.25 17.96
CA ALA A 279 -12.89 -13.68 16.63
C ALA A 279 -11.75 -14.31 15.80
N TYR A 280 -10.51 -13.87 16.02
CA TYR A 280 -9.31 -14.43 15.40
C TYR A 280 -8.65 -15.56 16.24
N GLY A 281 -9.32 -16.02 17.31
CA GLY A 281 -8.85 -17.13 18.13
C GLY A 281 -7.76 -16.77 19.14
N LEU A 282 -7.55 -15.49 19.41
CA LEU A 282 -6.64 -15.00 20.43
C LEU A 282 -7.38 -14.80 21.76
N ASP A 283 -6.68 -15.00 22.88
CA ASP A 283 -7.24 -14.73 24.19
C ASP A 283 -7.47 -13.22 24.38
N PRO A 284 -8.63 -12.81 24.96
CA PRO A 284 -8.83 -11.42 25.34
C PRO A 284 -7.84 -11.00 26.44
N LEU A 285 -7.41 -9.75 26.42
CA LEU A 285 -6.53 -9.17 27.42
C LEU A 285 -7.38 -8.55 28.54
N GLU A 286 -6.99 -8.79 29.80
CA GLU A 286 -7.81 -8.39 30.96
C GLU A 286 -7.45 -7.01 31.51
N THR A 287 -6.19 -6.59 31.33
CA THR A 287 -5.67 -5.33 31.88
C THR A 287 -4.89 -4.54 30.84
N PHE A 288 -4.72 -3.24 31.06
CA PHE A 288 -3.85 -2.43 30.20
C PHE A 288 -2.38 -2.87 30.27
N ALA A 289 -1.95 -3.54 31.33
CA ALA A 289 -0.60 -4.09 31.46
C ALA A 289 -0.40 -5.36 30.59
N ASP A 290 -1.46 -6.04 30.20
CA ASP A 290 -1.39 -7.16 29.25
C ASP A 290 -1.24 -6.66 27.81
N ILE A 291 -1.64 -5.41 27.53
CA ILE A 291 -1.52 -4.80 26.18
C ILE A 291 -0.09 -4.29 25.97
N SER A 292 0.45 -3.55 26.94
CA SER A 292 1.78 -2.95 26.83
C SER A 292 2.55 -3.01 28.14
N THR A 293 3.84 -3.27 28.03
CA THR A 293 4.78 -3.19 29.18
C THR A 293 5.18 -1.75 29.51
N ASP A 294 4.87 -0.75 28.65
CA ASP A 294 5.15 0.68 28.90
C ASP A 294 4.07 1.30 29.81
N PRO A 295 4.40 1.71 31.06
CA PRO A 295 3.45 2.34 31.97
C PRO A 295 2.81 3.62 31.42
N SER A 296 3.48 4.34 30.54
CA SER A 296 2.94 5.56 29.91
C SER A 296 1.84 5.25 28.92
N VAL A 297 1.98 4.18 28.13
CA VAL A 297 0.95 3.65 27.23
C VAL A 297 -0.24 3.14 28.04
N GLN A 298 -0.01 2.32 29.06
CA GLN A 298 -1.06 1.83 29.97
C GLN A 298 -1.90 2.97 30.55
N GLN A 299 -1.23 4.02 31.09
CA GLN A 299 -1.89 5.17 31.65
C GLN A 299 -2.69 5.96 30.60
N ALA A 300 -2.14 6.17 29.41
CA ALA A 300 -2.81 6.87 28.32
C ALA A 300 -4.07 6.11 27.86
N MET A 301 -3.97 4.80 27.70
CA MET A 301 -5.09 3.94 27.34
C MET A 301 -6.19 3.93 28.42
N MET A 302 -5.80 3.83 29.69
CA MET A 302 -6.73 3.91 30.82
C MET A 302 -7.45 5.25 30.86
N LEU A 303 -6.77 6.37 30.63
CA LEU A 303 -7.38 7.69 30.58
C LEU A 303 -8.34 7.88 29.42
N ALA A 304 -8.00 7.29 28.25
CA ALA A 304 -8.79 7.43 27.04
C ALA A 304 -10.04 6.54 27.05
N TYR A 305 -9.94 5.31 27.52
CA TYR A 305 -10.99 4.28 27.39
C TYR A 305 -11.63 3.89 28.73
N GLY A 306 -10.90 3.96 29.82
CA GLY A 306 -11.37 3.59 31.15
C GLY A 306 -11.43 2.07 31.42
N GLU A 307 -11.81 1.29 30.43
CA GLU A 307 -11.96 -0.16 30.50
C GLU A 307 -11.35 -0.79 29.23
N VAL A 308 -10.77 -2.00 29.34
CA VAL A 308 -10.09 -2.67 28.23
C VAL A 308 -11.10 -3.08 27.14
N GLU A 309 -12.32 -3.43 27.53
CA GLU A 309 -13.42 -3.83 26.67
C GLU A 309 -13.96 -2.69 25.77
N LYS A 310 -13.50 -1.47 25.97
CA LYS A 310 -13.93 -0.30 25.18
C LYS A 310 -12.90 0.15 24.15
N ILE A 311 -11.76 -0.51 24.11
CA ILE A 311 -10.66 -0.11 23.23
C ILE A 311 -11.03 -0.38 21.78
N ASP A 312 -10.90 0.65 20.93
CA ASP A 312 -11.02 0.47 19.48
C ASP A 312 -9.85 -0.38 18.96
N LEU A 313 -10.12 -1.26 18.00
CA LEU A 313 -9.12 -2.18 17.43
C LEU A 313 -7.84 -1.47 16.96
N TRP A 314 -7.95 -0.33 16.27
CA TRP A 314 -6.78 0.39 15.78
C TRP A 314 -5.89 0.91 16.92
N SER A 315 -6.52 1.45 17.96
CA SER A 315 -5.80 1.98 19.13
C SER A 315 -5.15 0.88 19.97
N GLY A 316 -5.88 -0.22 20.19
CA GLY A 316 -5.37 -1.38 20.94
C GLY A 316 -4.21 -2.06 20.21
N GLY A 317 -4.37 -2.30 18.92
CA GLY A 317 -3.34 -2.93 18.11
C GLY A 317 -2.04 -2.11 17.99
N LEU A 318 -2.13 -0.77 17.98
CA LEU A 318 -0.94 0.10 18.01
C LEU A 318 -0.32 0.25 19.41
N ALA A 319 -1.08 0.02 20.46
CA ALA A 319 -0.59 0.07 21.84
C ALA A 319 0.04 -1.25 22.31
N GLU A 320 -0.23 -2.33 21.62
CA GLU A 320 0.25 -3.68 21.92
C GLU A 320 1.77 -3.76 21.73
N ASP A 321 2.49 -4.39 22.65
CA ASP A 321 3.91 -4.67 22.49
C ASP A 321 4.15 -5.52 21.25
N HIS A 322 5.22 -5.25 20.51
CA HIS A 322 5.50 -5.98 19.26
C HIS A 322 5.74 -7.47 19.50
N ALA A 323 5.19 -8.29 18.62
CA ALA A 323 5.48 -9.71 18.62
C ALA A 323 6.98 -9.96 18.27
N PRO A 324 7.59 -11.04 18.77
CA PRO A 324 8.99 -11.32 18.53
C PRO A 324 9.34 -11.36 17.02
N GLY A 325 10.24 -10.50 16.59
CA GLY A 325 10.70 -10.39 15.19
C GLY A 325 9.74 -9.66 14.24
N ALA A 326 8.65 -9.09 14.76
CA ALA A 326 7.68 -8.30 14.00
C ALA A 326 7.79 -6.80 14.35
N MET A 327 7.21 -5.97 13.50
CA MET A 327 7.02 -4.53 13.75
C MET A 327 5.64 -4.20 14.31
N VAL A 328 4.83 -5.20 14.61
CA VAL A 328 3.45 -5.08 15.12
C VAL A 328 3.22 -6.08 16.26
N GLY A 329 2.22 -5.80 17.10
CA GLY A 329 1.78 -6.72 18.14
C GLY A 329 1.00 -7.92 17.57
N GLU A 330 0.70 -8.90 18.44
CA GLU A 330 0.09 -10.19 18.08
C GLU A 330 -1.25 -10.02 17.35
N THR A 331 -2.08 -9.07 17.78
CA THR A 331 -3.40 -8.83 17.19
C THR A 331 -3.29 -8.37 15.74
N LEU A 332 -2.48 -7.35 15.47
CA LEU A 332 -2.28 -6.84 14.11
C LEU A 332 -1.55 -7.85 13.24
N GLN A 333 -0.56 -8.55 13.78
CA GLN A 333 0.15 -9.63 13.09
C GLN A 333 -0.83 -10.71 12.60
N THR A 334 -1.74 -11.16 13.47
CA THR A 334 -2.72 -12.20 13.15
C THR A 334 -3.69 -11.76 12.06
N ILE A 335 -4.29 -10.57 12.19
CA ILE A 335 -5.25 -10.05 11.20
C ILE A 335 -4.60 -9.85 9.83
N ILE A 336 -3.40 -9.25 9.81
CA ILE A 336 -2.70 -8.95 8.56
C ILE A 336 -2.22 -10.26 7.90
N SER A 337 -1.68 -11.20 8.67
CA SER A 337 -1.25 -12.52 8.17
C SER A 337 -2.41 -13.31 7.59
N ASP A 338 -3.57 -13.36 8.26
CA ASP A 338 -4.77 -14.01 7.76
C ASP A 338 -5.20 -13.43 6.42
N GLN A 339 -5.33 -12.09 6.33
CA GLN A 339 -5.78 -11.46 5.09
C GLN A 339 -4.81 -11.72 3.94
N PHE A 340 -3.50 -11.54 4.13
CA PHE A 340 -2.54 -11.79 3.06
C PHE A 340 -2.46 -13.27 2.67
N SER A 341 -2.59 -14.19 3.61
CA SER A 341 -2.70 -15.62 3.30
C SER A 341 -3.91 -15.90 2.42
N ARG A 342 -5.07 -15.35 2.75
CA ARG A 342 -6.29 -15.52 1.94
C ARG A 342 -6.16 -14.87 0.56
N LEU A 343 -5.52 -13.70 0.45
CA LEU A 343 -5.26 -13.03 -0.84
C LEU A 343 -4.35 -13.86 -1.75
N ARG A 344 -3.41 -14.62 -1.18
CA ARG A 344 -2.49 -15.48 -1.91
C ARG A 344 -3.14 -16.81 -2.27
N ASP A 345 -3.68 -17.49 -1.27
CA ASP A 345 -4.14 -18.89 -1.40
C ASP A 345 -5.48 -18.97 -2.15
N GLY A 346 -6.32 -17.93 -2.06
CA GLY A 346 -7.57 -17.77 -2.81
C GLY A 346 -7.42 -17.11 -4.18
N ASP A 347 -6.20 -16.76 -4.61
CA ASP A 347 -5.96 -16.17 -5.93
C ASP A 347 -5.59 -17.24 -6.96
N ARG A 348 -6.51 -17.52 -7.88
CA ARG A 348 -6.25 -18.41 -9.01
C ARG A 348 -5.09 -17.95 -9.89
N PHE A 349 -4.83 -16.65 -9.96
CA PHE A 349 -3.78 -16.02 -10.76
C PHE A 349 -2.54 -15.65 -9.94
N TRP A 350 -2.43 -16.20 -8.73
CA TRP A 350 -1.17 -16.11 -7.97
C TRP A 350 -0.01 -16.63 -8.83
N PHE A 351 1.11 -15.89 -8.90
CA PHE A 351 2.15 -16.17 -9.90
C PHE A 351 2.70 -17.60 -9.88
N GLN A 352 2.78 -18.25 -8.70
CA GLN A 352 3.22 -19.64 -8.57
C GLN A 352 2.16 -20.66 -9.03
N ASN A 353 0.93 -20.22 -9.31
CA ASN A 353 -0.17 -21.07 -9.81
C ASN A 353 -0.63 -20.67 -11.22
N ASP A 354 -0.25 -19.50 -11.70
CA ASP A 354 -0.71 -19.00 -13.00
C ASP A 354 -0.14 -19.86 -14.16
N PRO A 355 -0.99 -20.33 -15.09
CA PRO A 355 -0.59 -21.22 -16.19
C PRO A 355 0.54 -20.67 -17.05
N TYR A 356 0.62 -19.35 -17.24
CA TYR A 356 1.70 -18.73 -18.01
C TYR A 356 3.06 -18.97 -17.35
N PHE A 357 3.19 -18.70 -16.05
CA PHE A 357 4.44 -18.88 -15.33
C PHE A 357 4.80 -20.36 -15.18
N LEU A 358 3.81 -21.23 -14.97
CA LEU A 358 4.04 -22.68 -14.92
C LEU A 358 4.54 -23.25 -16.27
N ALA A 359 4.10 -22.66 -17.38
CA ALA A 359 4.58 -23.01 -18.71
C ALA A 359 5.94 -22.38 -19.06
N ASN A 360 6.38 -21.36 -18.31
CA ASN A 360 7.62 -20.61 -18.53
C ASN A 360 8.46 -20.58 -17.23
N PRO A 361 9.07 -21.71 -16.82
CA PRO A 361 9.73 -21.84 -15.53
C PRO A 361 10.92 -20.89 -15.31
N GLU A 362 11.57 -20.44 -16.38
CA GLU A 362 12.64 -19.43 -16.30
C GLU A 362 12.08 -18.06 -15.88
N VAL A 363 10.92 -17.67 -16.41
CA VAL A 363 10.23 -16.42 -16.02
C VAL A 363 9.72 -16.53 -14.59
N LEU A 364 9.17 -17.69 -14.22
CA LEU A 364 8.73 -17.96 -12.85
C LEU A 364 9.87 -17.80 -11.84
N ASP A 365 11.04 -18.38 -12.13
CA ASP A 365 12.23 -18.26 -11.27
C ASP A 365 12.73 -16.82 -11.17
N GLN A 366 12.78 -16.08 -12.29
CA GLN A 366 13.13 -14.66 -12.28
C GLN A 366 12.17 -13.81 -11.44
N VAL A 367 10.86 -14.00 -11.61
CA VAL A 367 9.85 -13.31 -10.81
C VAL A 367 9.96 -13.68 -9.33
N GLY A 368 10.16 -14.96 -9.02
CA GLY A 368 10.29 -15.42 -7.63
C GLY A 368 11.50 -14.86 -6.87
N ARG A 369 12.52 -14.39 -7.58
CA ARG A 369 13.73 -13.78 -7.02
C ARG A 369 13.80 -12.28 -7.17
N ILE A 370 12.78 -11.65 -7.75
CA ILE A 370 12.78 -10.21 -7.95
C ILE A 370 12.78 -9.48 -6.60
N THR A 371 13.50 -8.38 -6.53
CA THR A 371 13.50 -7.47 -5.37
C THR A 371 13.09 -6.09 -5.80
N LEU A 372 12.58 -5.28 -4.88
CA LEU A 372 12.28 -3.87 -5.18
C LEU A 372 13.55 -3.11 -5.60
N ALA A 373 14.72 -3.47 -5.02
CA ALA A 373 16.01 -2.95 -5.46
C ALA A 373 16.31 -3.24 -6.93
N SER A 374 15.97 -4.45 -7.42
CA SER A 374 16.11 -4.81 -8.84
C SER A 374 15.24 -3.93 -9.75
N ILE A 375 14.01 -3.63 -9.32
CA ILE A 375 13.12 -2.72 -10.05
C ILE A 375 13.70 -1.30 -10.07
N PHE A 376 14.27 -0.82 -8.95
CA PHE A 376 14.96 0.47 -8.89
C PHE A 376 16.10 0.53 -9.90
N ARG A 377 17.00 -0.45 -9.88
CA ARG A 377 18.17 -0.51 -10.79
C ARG A 377 17.78 -0.55 -12.26
N CYS A 378 16.71 -1.27 -12.61
CA CYS A 378 16.24 -1.36 -13.98
C CYS A 378 15.57 -0.07 -14.51
N ASN A 379 15.03 0.79 -13.63
CA ASN A 379 14.15 1.91 -14.03
C ASN A 379 14.62 3.28 -13.57
N THR A 380 15.78 3.36 -12.93
CA THR A 380 16.40 4.59 -12.45
C THR A 380 17.90 4.58 -12.73
N ALA A 381 18.58 5.68 -12.38
CA ALA A 381 20.04 5.74 -12.45
C ALA A 381 20.72 5.25 -11.15
N MET A 382 20.04 4.43 -10.35
CA MET A 382 20.64 3.77 -9.18
C MET A 382 21.26 2.45 -9.60
N ASP A 383 22.50 2.26 -9.24
CA ASP A 383 23.27 1.03 -9.48
C ASP A 383 23.56 0.31 -8.15
N ASP A 384 24.80 -0.14 -7.98
CA ASP A 384 25.26 -0.89 -6.79
C ASP A 384 25.30 -0.06 -5.50
N GLU A 385 25.08 1.26 -5.59
CA GLU A 385 24.97 2.11 -4.40
C GLU A 385 23.73 1.81 -3.56
N ILE A 386 22.67 1.27 -4.17
CA ILE A 386 21.45 0.90 -3.43
C ILE A 386 21.61 -0.50 -2.82
N GLN A 387 21.14 -0.70 -1.60
CA GLN A 387 21.12 -2.02 -0.94
C GLN A 387 20.21 -3.00 -1.66
N ASP A 388 20.50 -4.31 -1.48
CA ASP A 388 19.73 -5.38 -2.13
C ASP A 388 18.29 -5.52 -1.61
N ASN A 389 18.05 -5.15 -0.36
CA ASN A 389 16.71 -4.98 0.20
C ASN A 389 16.51 -3.52 0.61
N VAL A 390 15.71 -2.78 -0.16
CA VAL A 390 15.44 -1.35 0.06
C VAL A 390 14.49 -1.06 1.23
N PHE A 391 13.86 -2.09 1.80
CA PHE A 391 13.08 -1.97 3.02
C PHE A 391 13.95 -1.94 4.29
N ILE A 392 15.26 -2.18 4.17
CA ILE A 392 16.21 -2.17 5.27
C ILE A 392 17.24 -1.08 5.01
N VAL A 393 17.30 -0.09 5.89
CA VAL A 393 18.30 0.99 5.81
C VAL A 393 19.69 0.41 6.14
N LYS A 394 20.71 0.69 5.31
CA LYS A 394 22.09 0.35 5.64
C LYS A 394 22.53 1.12 6.88
N GLU A 395 23.05 0.42 7.87
CA GLU A 395 23.85 1.04 8.93
C GLU A 395 25.15 1.59 8.31
N ASN A 396 25.43 2.87 8.52
CA ASN A 396 26.65 3.54 8.06
C ASN A 396 27.85 3.18 8.94
#